data_fe58007944bddcdfe846b5b867bd3d08
#
_entry.id   fe58007944bddcdfe846b5b867bd3d08
#
_cell.length_a   1.000
_cell.length_b   1.000
_cell.length_c   1.000
_cell.angle_alpha   90.00
_cell.angle_beta   90.00
_cell.angle_gamma   90.00
#
_symmetry.space_group_name_H-M   'P 1'
#
loop_
_entity.id
_entity.type
_entity.pdbx_description
1 polymer ?
#
loop_
_entity_poly.entity_id
_entity_poly.type
_entity_poly.pdbx_seq_one_letter_code
_entity_poly.pdbx_strand_id
1 'polypeptide(L)'
;MTKHFEHNESRRGFMKLVAGVGAGLAFSGSIGTFASKAYAAPAKDTTIEAGIAYPISTGFDPMSSTGASSMAANIHIFEGLVDLHPATRQPYLALAAKEPEKVDDVTYRVTLRDGAVFHNGTPVTTADVVFSFERVLDPNTKSLFAQFIPFIQSVKAIDDKVVEFKLKYPFALFKERLTIIKIVPKALIEAQGQSVFDANPVGTGPYKFVSAVKDDRIVFEANPAYTGQYPATVEKMTWFLLSDDAARVAAQESGRVQAIENVPYLDAARLKRKASVESVQSFGLIFLMFNCEKAPFNNKKVRQALQYAIDTQKLVDVVFLGNAKPATSYVQDSHPDYVKASTVYDFDPKKAAALLKEAGVDKLEFTTRSTAHKWVVDSVQMILEDWNKIPGVKVTNIASQSPYNDGVDAGNFEVLIAPGDPSVFGNDLDLLLSWWYRGDVWPKKRFRWSNTPEYAEVQKLLDAAVAAKTPAEAREIWGKAINIIAEEAALYPIIHRKLPTAWSNKALEGFQPLPTTGMSFIGVSRK
;
A
#
# COMPACT_ATOMS: atom_id res chain seq x y z
N MET A 1 -41.95 34.26 -0.90
CA MET A 1 -42.23 34.22 0.54
C MET A 1 -40.95 33.76 1.24
N THR A 2 -40.28 34.73 1.78
CA THR A 2 -39.02 34.68 2.52
C THR A 2 -39.27 34.21 3.95
N LYS A 3 -38.50 33.27 4.46
CA LYS A 3 -38.33 33.12 5.90
C LYS A 3 -36.83 32.90 6.23
N HIS A 4 -36.29 33.95 6.81
CA HIS A 4 -35.08 33.96 7.64
C HIS A 4 -35.25 33.02 8.84
N PHE A 5 -34.17 32.36 9.22
CA PHE A 5 -33.97 31.92 10.59
C PHE A 5 -32.61 32.37 11.09
N GLU A 6 -32.71 33.09 12.20
CA GLU A 6 -31.64 33.78 12.92
C GLU A 6 -30.71 32.84 13.72
N HIS A 7 -29.50 33.31 13.84
CA HIS A 7 -28.51 32.87 14.85
C HIS A 7 -29.06 32.88 16.26
N ASN A 8 -28.63 31.94 17.08
CA ASN A 8 -28.47 32.23 18.49
C ASN A 8 -27.23 31.54 19.07
N GLU A 9 -26.46 32.34 19.79
CA GLU A 9 -25.23 32.04 20.50
C GLU A 9 -25.50 31.17 21.72
N SER A 10 -24.61 30.21 22.02
CA SER A 10 -24.30 29.82 23.40
C SER A 10 -23.01 29.00 23.46
N ARG A 11 -21.89 29.69 23.52
CA ARG A 11 -20.62 29.13 23.94
C ARG A 11 -19.98 30.08 24.96
N ARG A 12 -20.39 29.97 26.22
CA ARG A 12 -19.61 30.43 27.38
C ARG A 12 -20.15 29.74 28.64
N GLY A 13 -19.33 28.86 29.22
CA GLY A 13 -19.55 28.41 30.58
C GLY A 13 -19.26 26.94 30.82
N PHE A 14 -18.00 26.58 30.85
CA PHE A 14 -17.52 25.50 31.73
C PHE A 14 -15.97 25.57 31.81
N MET A 15 -15.53 26.52 32.59
CA MET A 15 -14.18 26.50 33.16
C MET A 15 -14.29 27.05 34.59
N LYS A 16 -14.15 26.17 35.57
CA LYS A 16 -13.52 26.42 36.87
C LYS A 16 -13.81 25.28 37.84
N LEU A 17 -12.81 24.94 38.58
CA LEU A 17 -12.63 24.02 39.72
C LEU A 17 -12.16 22.60 39.29
N VAL A 18 -10.90 22.29 39.59
CA VAL A 18 -10.43 21.80 40.89
C VAL A 18 -8.91 21.97 40.96
N ALA A 19 -8.44 22.82 41.86
CA ALA A 19 -7.10 22.76 42.42
C ALA A 19 -7.24 22.23 43.84
N GLY A 20 -6.36 21.32 44.26
CA GLY A 20 -6.31 20.95 45.68
C GLY A 20 -5.62 19.63 45.97
N VAL A 21 -4.35 19.70 46.30
CA VAL A 21 -3.66 19.14 47.48
C VAL A 21 -3.65 17.60 47.68
N GLY A 22 -2.46 17.08 47.85
CA GLY A 22 -2.24 15.77 48.48
C GLY A 22 -0.78 15.34 48.50
N ALA A 23 -0.11 15.63 49.59
CA ALA A 23 1.30 15.29 49.87
C ALA A 23 1.52 13.78 50.13
N GLY A 24 2.65 13.30 49.66
CA GLY A 24 3.65 12.42 50.27
C GLY A 24 3.27 11.08 50.89
N LEU A 25 3.93 10.05 50.40
CA LEU A 25 4.59 9.05 51.25
C LEU A 25 5.62 8.29 50.41
N ALA A 26 6.89 8.40 50.82
CA ALA A 26 7.99 7.65 50.28
C ALA A 26 7.95 6.20 50.74
N PHE A 27 8.05 5.26 49.81
CA PHE A 27 8.47 3.89 50.09
C PHE A 27 9.69 3.55 49.23
N SER A 28 10.82 3.42 49.90
CA SER A 28 12.08 2.96 49.33
C SER A 28 12.03 1.45 49.12
N GLY A 29 11.93 1.05 47.87
CA GLY A 29 12.18 -0.31 47.43
C GLY A 29 13.03 -0.27 46.17
N SER A 30 14.26 -0.74 46.25
CA SER A 30 15.21 -0.84 45.15
C SER A 30 14.70 -1.82 44.11
N ILE A 31 14.10 -1.30 43.03
CA ILE A 31 13.80 -2.04 41.80
C ILE A 31 14.73 -1.50 40.72
N GLY A 32 15.44 -2.42 40.05
CA GLY A 32 16.38 -2.11 38.99
C GLY A 32 15.74 -1.22 37.93
N THR A 33 16.32 -0.05 37.74
CA THR A 33 15.93 0.92 36.71
C THR A 33 16.26 0.37 35.32
N PHE A 34 15.29 -0.24 34.69
CA PHE A 34 15.27 -0.19 33.21
C PHE A 34 14.97 1.27 32.87
N ALA A 35 16.01 1.99 32.40
CA ALA A 35 15.86 3.33 31.89
C ALA A 35 14.96 3.28 30.65
N SER A 36 13.66 3.49 30.85
CA SER A 36 12.78 3.88 29.75
C SER A 36 13.35 5.19 29.21
N LYS A 37 13.76 5.21 27.94
CA LYS A 37 14.03 6.46 27.24
C LYS A 37 12.73 7.29 27.38
N ALA A 38 12.76 8.32 28.20
CA ALA A 38 11.70 9.32 28.24
C ALA A 38 11.74 10.02 26.88
N TYR A 39 10.83 9.65 26.00
CA TYR A 39 10.62 10.41 24.77
C TYR A 39 10.05 11.77 25.18
N ALA A 40 10.67 12.84 24.68
CA ALA A 40 10.19 14.19 24.90
C ALA A 40 8.77 14.31 24.35
N ALA A 41 7.87 14.98 25.08
CA ALA A 41 6.56 15.33 24.55
C ALA A 41 6.72 16.09 23.23
N PRO A 42 5.76 15.97 22.27
CA PRO A 42 5.81 16.74 21.03
C PRO A 42 6.04 18.22 21.33
N ALA A 43 6.89 18.86 20.53
CA ALA A 43 7.12 20.29 20.70
C ALA A 43 5.79 21.03 20.47
N LYS A 44 5.41 21.90 21.42
CA LYS A 44 4.16 22.66 21.34
C LYS A 44 4.13 23.55 20.10
N ASP A 45 2.95 23.74 19.55
CA ASP A 45 2.66 24.60 18.39
C ASP A 45 3.41 24.19 17.09
N THR A 46 3.88 22.93 17.02
CA THR A 46 4.54 22.42 15.82
C THR A 46 3.56 21.69 14.92
N THR A 47 3.57 22.06 13.65
CA THR A 47 2.72 21.43 12.63
C THR A 47 3.57 21.02 11.43
N ILE A 48 3.32 19.81 10.90
CA ILE A 48 3.77 19.37 9.58
C ILE A 48 2.60 19.52 8.62
N GLU A 49 2.83 20.21 7.51
CA GLU A 49 1.91 20.33 6.39
C GLU A 49 2.50 19.61 5.19
N ALA A 50 1.70 18.76 4.54
CA ALA A 50 2.15 17.96 3.41
C ALA A 50 1.15 18.00 2.26
N GLY A 51 1.63 17.87 1.02
CA GLY A 51 0.80 17.78 -0.17
C GLY A 51 0.73 16.35 -0.68
N ILE A 52 -0.46 15.74 -0.59
CA ILE A 52 -0.74 14.37 -1.01
C ILE A 52 -1.29 14.39 -2.43
N ALA A 53 -0.78 13.50 -3.31
CA ALA A 53 -1.12 13.47 -4.72
C ALA A 53 -2.44 12.76 -5.04
N TYR A 54 -2.93 11.93 -4.14
CA TYR A 54 -4.08 11.07 -4.39
C TYR A 54 -5.31 11.48 -3.56
N PRO A 55 -6.53 11.41 -4.13
CA PRO A 55 -7.74 11.65 -3.38
C PRO A 55 -8.02 10.52 -2.38
N ILE A 56 -8.89 10.75 -1.41
CA ILE A 56 -9.44 9.71 -0.55
C ILE A 56 -10.42 8.88 -1.39
N SER A 57 -10.04 7.66 -1.75
CA SER A 57 -10.83 6.75 -2.58
C SER A 57 -11.48 5.60 -1.81
N THR A 58 -11.01 5.34 -0.58
CA THR A 58 -11.57 4.36 0.37
C THR A 58 -11.63 5.01 1.75
N GLY A 59 -12.39 4.42 2.67
CA GLY A 59 -12.34 4.81 4.07
C GLY A 59 -11.01 4.48 4.76
N PHE A 60 -10.98 4.59 6.07
CA PHE A 60 -9.76 4.41 6.87
C PHE A 60 -9.74 3.08 7.66
N ASP A 61 -10.79 2.26 7.58
CA ASP A 61 -10.78 0.94 8.23
C ASP A 61 -9.66 0.07 7.63
N PRO A 62 -8.65 -0.35 8.42
CA PRO A 62 -7.49 -1.08 7.91
C PRO A 62 -7.81 -2.48 7.35
N MET A 63 -9.02 -3.00 7.57
CA MET A 63 -9.50 -4.25 6.99
C MET A 63 -9.87 -4.13 5.50
N SER A 64 -10.22 -2.93 5.04
CA SER A 64 -10.77 -2.68 3.70
C SER A 64 -10.09 -1.53 2.97
N SER A 65 -9.26 -0.75 3.65
CA SER A 65 -8.59 0.42 3.06
C SER A 65 -7.53 0.00 2.04
N THR A 66 -7.72 0.39 0.77
CA THR A 66 -6.78 0.15 -0.35
C THR A 66 -6.41 1.43 -1.10
N GLY A 67 -7.00 2.56 -0.74
CA GLY A 67 -6.69 3.87 -1.33
C GLY A 67 -5.34 4.41 -0.82
N ALA A 68 -4.52 4.96 -1.72
CA ALA A 68 -3.16 5.42 -1.40
C ALA A 68 -3.11 6.38 -0.21
N SER A 69 -3.98 7.39 -0.16
CA SER A 69 -4.02 8.38 0.93
C SER A 69 -4.46 7.78 2.26
N SER A 70 -5.49 6.90 2.23
CA SER A 70 -5.97 6.22 3.43
C SER A 70 -4.93 5.23 3.97
N MET A 71 -4.24 4.49 3.09
CA MET A 71 -3.16 3.58 3.47
C MET A 71 -1.99 4.32 4.13
N ALA A 72 -1.57 5.45 3.54
CA ALA A 72 -0.52 6.29 4.11
C ALA A 72 -0.93 6.90 5.47
N ALA A 73 -2.20 7.31 5.62
CA ALA A 73 -2.75 7.78 6.90
C ALA A 73 -2.73 6.68 7.96
N ASN A 74 -3.11 5.46 7.59
CA ASN A 74 -3.20 4.32 8.49
C ASN A 74 -1.85 3.93 9.12
N ILE A 75 -0.72 4.20 8.47
CA ILE A 75 0.64 4.02 9.04
C ILE A 75 0.81 4.85 10.34
N HIS A 76 0.13 5.99 10.44
CA HIS A 76 0.25 6.90 11.60
C HIS A 76 -0.81 6.63 12.67
N ILE A 77 -1.98 6.07 12.26
CA ILE A 77 -3.15 5.87 13.12
C ILE A 77 -3.10 4.52 13.84
N PHE A 78 -2.65 3.48 13.16
CA PHE A 78 -2.75 2.09 13.63
C PHE A 78 -1.39 1.43 13.81
N GLU A 79 -1.36 0.46 14.71
CA GLU A 79 -0.27 -0.51 14.82
C GLU A 79 -0.80 -1.93 14.60
N GLY A 80 0.06 -2.77 14.00
CA GLY A 80 -0.08 -4.22 14.03
C GLY A 80 0.61 -4.83 15.25
N LEU A 81 0.68 -6.14 15.34
CA LEU A 81 1.58 -6.81 16.28
C LEU A 81 3.04 -6.56 15.90
N VAL A 82 3.32 -6.65 14.63
CA VAL A 82 4.57 -6.28 13.97
C VAL A 82 4.21 -5.29 12.87
N ASP A 83 5.05 -4.30 12.62
CA ASP A 83 4.89 -3.34 11.53
C ASP A 83 6.13 -3.27 10.65
N LEU A 84 5.98 -2.68 9.46
CA LEU A 84 7.10 -2.36 8.57
C LEU A 84 7.51 -0.91 8.76
N HIS A 85 8.80 -0.67 8.99
CA HIS A 85 9.31 0.69 8.96
C HIS A 85 9.07 1.29 7.54
N PRO A 86 8.38 2.43 7.43
CA PRO A 86 7.89 2.90 6.13
C PRO A 86 8.98 3.07 5.05
N ALA A 87 10.14 3.61 5.40
CA ALA A 87 11.22 3.86 4.46
C ALA A 87 12.13 2.64 4.23
N THR A 88 12.52 1.90 5.28
CA THR A 88 13.45 0.77 5.15
C THR A 88 12.77 -0.54 4.82
N ARG A 89 11.45 -0.64 5.00
CA ARG A 89 10.64 -1.85 4.83
C ARG A 89 11.07 -3.02 5.70
N GLN A 90 11.81 -2.75 6.78
CA GLN A 90 12.20 -3.77 7.75
C GLN A 90 11.10 -3.95 8.80
N PRO A 91 10.74 -5.20 9.15
CA PRO A 91 9.77 -5.45 10.21
C PRO A 91 10.32 -5.01 11.57
N TYR A 92 9.47 -4.41 12.39
CA TYR A 92 9.75 -4.06 13.78
C TYR A 92 8.58 -4.45 14.69
N LEU A 93 8.87 -4.70 15.96
CA LEU A 93 7.86 -5.02 16.97
C LEU A 93 7.06 -3.75 17.28
N ALA A 94 5.74 -3.80 17.06
CA ALA A 94 4.83 -2.68 17.33
C ALA A 94 4.02 -2.97 18.61
N LEU A 95 2.91 -3.68 18.55
CA LEU A 95 2.17 -4.09 19.75
C LEU A 95 2.72 -5.39 20.38
N ALA A 96 3.57 -6.14 19.69
CA ALA A 96 4.26 -7.27 20.27
C ALA A 96 5.41 -6.80 21.19
N ALA A 97 5.51 -7.38 22.40
CA ALA A 97 6.57 -7.10 23.36
C ALA A 97 7.90 -7.77 23.00
N LYS A 98 7.87 -8.88 22.30
CA LYS A 98 9.01 -9.69 21.88
C LYS A 98 8.72 -10.38 20.55
N GLU A 99 9.76 -10.98 19.94
CA GLU A 99 9.60 -11.81 18.75
C GLU A 99 8.53 -12.88 18.95
N PRO A 100 7.71 -13.18 17.92
CA PRO A 100 6.77 -14.31 17.97
C PRO A 100 7.48 -15.61 18.36
N GLU A 101 6.97 -16.26 19.39
CA GLU A 101 7.50 -17.52 19.87
C GLU A 101 6.95 -18.68 19.03
N LYS A 102 7.83 -19.42 18.35
CA LYS A 102 7.46 -20.63 17.64
C LYS A 102 7.35 -21.79 18.63
N VAL A 103 6.13 -22.25 18.92
CA VAL A 103 5.86 -23.38 19.83
C VAL A 103 6.07 -24.72 19.10
N ASP A 104 5.57 -24.81 17.88
CA ASP A 104 5.77 -25.91 16.93
C ASP A 104 5.70 -25.39 15.49
N ASP A 105 5.72 -26.27 14.51
CA ASP A 105 5.73 -25.88 13.09
C ASP A 105 4.49 -25.12 12.63
N VAL A 106 3.40 -25.22 13.36
CA VAL A 106 2.09 -24.62 13.02
C VAL A 106 1.49 -23.81 14.17
N THR A 107 2.25 -23.57 15.26
CA THR A 107 1.76 -22.85 16.43
C THR A 107 2.74 -21.77 16.83
N TYR A 108 2.24 -20.52 16.91
CA TYR A 108 3.01 -19.37 17.34
C TYR A 108 2.30 -18.65 18.49
N ARG A 109 3.07 -18.04 19.39
CA ARG A 109 2.57 -17.18 20.45
C ARG A 109 3.15 -15.79 20.34
N VAL A 110 2.29 -14.79 20.50
CA VAL A 110 2.68 -13.37 20.51
C VAL A 110 2.25 -12.75 21.84
N THR A 111 3.21 -12.16 22.53
CA THR A 111 2.99 -11.45 23.79
C THR A 111 2.78 -9.98 23.51
N LEU A 112 1.71 -9.36 24.05
CA LEU A 112 1.44 -7.94 23.93
C LEU A 112 2.36 -7.12 24.83
N ARG A 113 2.81 -5.96 24.34
CA ARG A 113 3.56 -4.99 25.16
C ARG A 113 2.66 -4.35 26.21
N ASP A 114 3.27 -3.96 27.32
CA ASP A 114 2.58 -3.29 28.41
C ASP A 114 2.20 -1.85 28.06
N GLY A 115 1.09 -1.36 28.65
CA GLY A 115 0.68 0.04 28.57
C GLY A 115 0.19 0.51 27.20
N ALA A 116 -0.06 -0.38 26.26
CA ALA A 116 -0.65 -0.02 24.97
C ALA A 116 -2.12 0.36 25.15
N VAL A 117 -2.50 1.53 24.64
CA VAL A 117 -3.87 2.04 24.70
C VAL A 117 -4.32 2.54 23.34
N PHE A 118 -5.60 2.40 23.04
CA PHE A 118 -6.21 3.04 21.89
C PHE A 118 -6.34 4.56 22.07
N HIS A 119 -6.54 5.29 20.99
CA HIS A 119 -6.69 6.75 20.97
C HIS A 119 -7.82 7.28 21.87
N ASN A 120 -8.82 6.44 22.14
CA ASN A 120 -9.92 6.75 23.08
C ASN A 120 -9.58 6.44 24.55
N GLY A 121 -8.35 6.00 24.83
CA GLY A 121 -7.86 5.70 26.18
C GLY A 121 -8.17 4.29 26.69
N THR A 122 -8.87 3.45 25.93
CA THR A 122 -9.11 2.05 26.34
C THR A 122 -7.84 1.21 26.16
N PRO A 123 -7.53 0.28 27.08
CA PRO A 123 -6.39 -0.62 26.94
C PRO A 123 -6.52 -1.54 25.72
N VAL A 124 -5.41 -1.85 25.08
CA VAL A 124 -5.35 -2.93 24.07
C VAL A 124 -5.35 -4.27 24.78
N THR A 125 -6.24 -5.17 24.35
CA THR A 125 -6.42 -6.51 24.92
C THR A 125 -6.16 -7.61 23.90
N THR A 126 -5.95 -8.82 24.39
CA THR A 126 -5.86 -10.01 23.51
C THR A 126 -7.16 -10.26 22.75
N ALA A 127 -8.32 -9.85 23.30
CA ALA A 127 -9.61 -9.93 22.62
C ALA A 127 -9.66 -9.00 21.38
N ASP A 128 -9.02 -7.82 21.42
CA ASP A 128 -8.92 -6.92 20.27
C ASP A 128 -8.07 -7.53 19.16
N VAL A 129 -6.99 -8.21 19.54
CA VAL A 129 -6.14 -8.94 18.57
C VAL A 129 -6.93 -10.05 17.89
N VAL A 130 -7.57 -10.93 18.67
CA VAL A 130 -8.41 -12.01 18.14
C VAL A 130 -9.45 -11.45 17.17
N PHE A 131 -10.21 -10.45 17.60
CA PHE A 131 -11.23 -9.80 16.78
C PHE A 131 -10.67 -9.23 15.47
N SER A 132 -9.50 -8.57 15.53
CA SER A 132 -8.90 -7.93 14.36
C SER A 132 -8.50 -8.94 13.26
N PHE A 133 -8.04 -10.11 13.66
CA PHE A 133 -7.74 -11.19 12.71
C PHE A 133 -9.01 -11.91 12.23
N GLU A 134 -9.93 -12.24 13.14
CA GLU A 134 -11.18 -12.96 12.81
C GLU A 134 -12.05 -12.15 11.85
N ARG A 135 -12.17 -10.83 12.03
CA ARG A 135 -12.96 -9.98 11.12
C ARG A 135 -12.38 -9.94 9.70
N VAL A 136 -11.07 -10.08 9.54
CA VAL A 136 -10.45 -10.16 8.20
C VAL A 136 -10.68 -11.54 7.59
N LEU A 137 -10.66 -12.59 8.39
CA LEU A 137 -10.86 -13.98 7.93
C LEU A 137 -12.32 -14.33 7.72
N ASP A 138 -13.28 -13.57 8.26
CA ASP A 138 -14.70 -13.80 8.06
C ASP A 138 -15.09 -13.53 6.59
N PRO A 139 -15.56 -14.53 5.83
CA PRO A 139 -15.93 -14.36 4.43
C PRO A 139 -17.07 -13.37 4.22
N ASN A 140 -17.90 -13.09 5.24
CA ASN A 140 -18.98 -12.12 5.16
C ASN A 140 -18.47 -10.68 5.08
N THR A 141 -17.30 -10.39 5.60
CA THR A 141 -16.67 -9.04 5.53
C THR A 141 -16.11 -8.74 4.15
N LYS A 142 -15.83 -9.75 3.34
CA LYS A 142 -15.24 -9.65 2.00
C LYS A 142 -13.93 -8.85 1.99
N SER A 143 -13.15 -8.94 3.07
CA SER A 143 -11.86 -8.26 3.15
C SER A 143 -10.90 -8.79 2.09
N LEU A 144 -10.33 -7.88 1.30
CA LEU A 144 -9.29 -8.22 0.32
C LEU A 144 -8.01 -8.72 0.99
N PHE A 145 -7.82 -8.46 2.29
CA PHE A 145 -6.63 -8.85 3.03
C PHE A 145 -6.68 -10.31 3.52
N ALA A 146 -7.86 -10.96 3.48
CA ALA A 146 -7.98 -12.38 3.79
C ALA A 146 -7.05 -13.25 2.93
N GLN A 147 -6.81 -12.88 1.68
CA GLN A 147 -5.90 -13.60 0.78
C GLN A 147 -4.44 -13.58 1.23
N PHE A 148 -4.05 -12.68 2.13
CA PHE A 148 -2.69 -12.60 2.65
C PHE A 148 -2.46 -13.44 3.90
N ILE A 149 -3.51 -13.87 4.57
CA ILE A 149 -3.45 -14.68 5.80
C ILE A 149 -4.25 -15.99 5.72
N PRO A 150 -4.36 -16.65 4.54
CA PRO A 150 -5.17 -17.86 4.37
C PRO A 150 -4.63 -19.05 5.15
N PHE A 151 -3.36 -19.01 5.55
CA PHE A 151 -2.68 -20.03 6.34
C PHE A 151 -3.12 -20.05 7.80
N ILE A 152 -3.75 -18.99 8.32
CA ILE A 152 -4.24 -18.96 9.71
C ILE A 152 -5.47 -19.86 9.84
N GLN A 153 -5.42 -20.77 10.80
CA GLN A 153 -6.53 -21.64 11.18
C GLN A 153 -7.38 -21.01 12.27
N SER A 154 -6.73 -20.51 13.32
CA SER A 154 -7.40 -19.84 14.44
C SER A 154 -6.46 -18.90 15.18
N VAL A 155 -7.05 -17.92 15.84
CA VAL A 155 -6.36 -16.96 16.73
C VAL A 155 -7.11 -17.02 18.07
N LYS A 156 -6.39 -17.22 19.18
CA LYS A 156 -7.01 -17.38 20.50
C LYS A 156 -6.24 -16.63 21.58
N ALA A 157 -6.94 -15.95 22.45
CA ALA A 157 -6.36 -15.44 23.69
C ALA A 157 -6.04 -16.63 24.62
N ILE A 158 -4.80 -16.73 25.09
CA ILE A 158 -4.36 -17.72 26.09
C ILE A 158 -4.52 -17.16 27.48
N ASP A 159 -4.16 -15.88 27.63
CA ASP A 159 -4.33 -15.09 28.84
C ASP A 159 -4.46 -13.59 28.46
N ASP A 160 -4.35 -12.69 29.42
CA ASP A 160 -4.51 -11.25 29.21
C ASP A 160 -3.40 -10.62 28.35
N LYS A 161 -2.30 -11.33 28.10
CA LYS A 161 -1.12 -10.83 27.37
C LYS A 161 -0.73 -11.66 26.17
N VAL A 162 -1.10 -12.93 26.11
CA VAL A 162 -0.61 -13.87 25.11
C VAL A 162 -1.72 -14.30 24.18
N VAL A 163 -1.48 -14.14 22.89
CA VAL A 163 -2.32 -14.64 21.80
C VAL A 163 -1.62 -15.79 21.10
N GLU A 164 -2.33 -16.89 20.91
CA GLU A 164 -1.87 -18.07 20.16
C GLU A 164 -2.47 -18.07 18.76
N PHE A 165 -1.59 -18.27 17.79
CA PHE A 165 -1.93 -18.46 16.38
C PHE A 165 -1.72 -19.92 16.01
N LYS A 166 -2.79 -20.59 15.55
CA LYS A 166 -2.73 -21.91 14.95
C LYS A 166 -2.76 -21.78 13.44
N LEU A 167 -1.81 -22.40 12.76
CA LEU A 167 -1.71 -22.37 11.30
C LEU A 167 -2.26 -23.68 10.72
N LYS A 168 -2.77 -23.64 9.49
CA LYS A 168 -3.22 -24.82 8.73
C LYS A 168 -2.05 -25.66 8.23
N TYR A 169 -0.90 -25.02 8.01
CA TYR A 169 0.35 -25.61 7.51
C TYR A 169 1.52 -24.74 7.94
N PRO A 170 2.76 -25.25 7.96
CA PRO A 170 3.95 -24.45 8.26
C PRO A 170 4.06 -23.27 7.30
N PHE A 171 4.31 -22.08 7.84
CA PHE A 171 4.38 -20.85 7.05
C PHE A 171 5.60 -20.02 7.48
N ALA A 172 6.64 -20.01 6.64
CA ALA A 172 7.92 -19.40 6.97
C ALA A 172 7.86 -17.87 7.14
N LEU A 173 6.90 -17.19 6.49
CA LEU A 173 6.74 -15.74 6.51
C LEU A 173 5.72 -15.27 7.56
N PHE A 174 5.54 -16.02 8.66
CA PHE A 174 4.54 -15.70 9.68
C PHE A 174 4.72 -14.30 10.27
N LYS A 175 5.94 -13.95 10.65
CA LYS A 175 6.25 -12.63 11.23
C LYS A 175 5.96 -11.49 10.24
N GLU A 176 6.36 -11.63 9.00
CA GLU A 176 6.13 -10.67 7.92
C GLU A 176 4.64 -10.44 7.69
N ARG A 177 3.83 -11.49 7.83
CA ARG A 177 2.37 -11.41 7.63
C ARG A 177 1.62 -10.77 8.80
N LEU A 178 2.20 -10.73 10.00
CA LEU A 178 1.64 -9.97 11.11
C LEU A 178 1.62 -8.46 10.85
N THR A 179 2.43 -7.96 9.91
CA THR A 179 2.50 -6.54 9.56
C THR A 179 1.24 -6.03 8.84
N ILE A 180 0.46 -6.93 8.26
CA ILE A 180 -0.70 -6.60 7.43
C ILE A 180 -1.91 -6.24 8.28
N ILE A 181 -2.10 -6.95 9.41
CA ILE A 181 -3.30 -6.81 10.22
C ILE A 181 -3.08 -5.77 11.32
N LYS A 182 -3.81 -4.68 11.22
CA LYS A 182 -3.82 -3.64 12.27
C LYS A 182 -4.81 -3.99 13.35
N ILE A 183 -4.43 -3.73 14.60
CA ILE A 183 -5.27 -4.03 15.76
C ILE A 183 -6.24 -2.89 15.99
N VAL A 184 -7.51 -3.22 16.11
CA VAL A 184 -8.62 -2.28 16.23
C VAL A 184 -9.47 -2.56 17.47
N PRO A 185 -10.14 -1.54 18.04
CA PRO A 185 -10.90 -1.68 19.30
C PRO A 185 -12.22 -2.43 19.05
N LYS A 186 -12.27 -3.69 19.44
CA LYS A 186 -13.45 -4.57 19.31
C LYS A 186 -14.73 -3.92 19.82
N ALA A 187 -14.73 -3.52 21.09
CA ALA A 187 -15.92 -2.99 21.74
C ALA A 187 -16.47 -1.72 21.07
N LEU A 188 -15.58 -0.88 20.53
CA LEU A 188 -15.98 0.33 19.81
C LEU A 188 -16.67 -0.01 18.49
N ILE A 189 -16.10 -0.94 17.72
CA ILE A 189 -16.66 -1.34 16.43
C ILE A 189 -18.00 -2.07 16.59
N GLU A 190 -18.11 -2.94 17.60
CA GLU A 190 -19.36 -3.62 17.94
C GLU A 190 -20.47 -2.64 18.37
N ALA A 191 -20.10 -1.56 19.09
CA ALA A 191 -21.07 -0.55 19.56
C ALA A 191 -21.52 0.43 18.48
N GLN A 192 -20.60 0.87 17.58
CA GLN A 192 -20.87 1.95 16.61
C GLN A 192 -21.11 1.44 15.20
N GLY A 193 -20.67 0.21 14.89
CA GLY A 193 -20.68 -0.35 13.55
C GLY A 193 -19.47 0.05 12.70
N GLN A 194 -19.18 -0.79 11.72
CA GLN A 194 -18.02 -0.66 10.86
C GLN A 194 -17.98 0.64 10.05
N SER A 195 -19.11 1.10 9.52
CA SER A 195 -19.16 2.33 8.70
C SER A 195 -18.81 3.59 9.50
N VAL A 196 -19.18 3.65 10.77
CA VAL A 196 -18.81 4.78 11.65
C VAL A 196 -17.32 4.73 11.98
N PHE A 197 -16.79 3.54 12.24
CA PHE A 197 -15.37 3.33 12.48
C PHE A 197 -14.53 3.66 11.24
N ASP A 198 -14.98 3.28 10.05
CA ASP A 198 -14.31 3.57 8.78
C ASP A 198 -14.19 5.08 8.52
N ALA A 199 -15.18 5.87 8.91
CA ALA A 199 -15.16 7.32 8.79
C ALA A 199 -14.39 8.03 9.92
N ASN A 200 -14.31 7.42 11.11
CA ASN A 200 -13.69 7.98 12.32
C ASN A 200 -12.79 6.94 12.99
N PRO A 201 -11.64 6.64 12.40
CA PRO A 201 -10.78 5.55 12.84
C PRO A 201 -10.16 5.84 14.22
N VAL A 202 -10.10 4.82 15.05
CA VAL A 202 -9.47 4.82 16.37
C VAL A 202 -8.44 3.70 16.40
N GLY A 203 -7.17 4.05 16.42
CA GLY A 203 -6.04 3.13 16.48
C GLY A 203 -5.22 3.29 17.74
N THR A 204 -3.98 2.79 17.68
CA THR A 204 -3.00 2.85 18.77
C THR A 204 -1.75 3.64 18.38
N GLY A 205 -1.66 4.10 17.14
CA GLY A 205 -0.49 4.74 16.56
C GLY A 205 -0.08 6.07 17.20
N PRO A 206 1.07 6.62 16.78
CA PRO A 206 1.61 7.85 17.34
C PRO A 206 0.76 9.10 17.05
N TYR A 207 -0.10 9.06 16.06
CA TYR A 207 -1.00 10.15 15.72
C TYR A 207 -2.46 9.68 15.70
N LYS A 208 -3.33 10.52 16.23
CA LYS A 208 -4.78 10.34 16.21
C LYS A 208 -5.37 10.98 14.96
N PHE A 209 -6.34 10.34 14.36
CA PHE A 209 -7.17 10.95 13.32
C PHE A 209 -8.09 12.01 13.94
N VAL A 210 -8.11 13.19 13.36
CA VAL A 210 -9.00 14.30 13.79
C VAL A 210 -10.15 14.47 12.81
N SER A 211 -9.85 14.56 11.52
CA SER A 211 -10.87 14.73 10.48
C SER A 211 -10.29 14.46 9.09
N ALA A 212 -11.17 14.10 8.17
CA ALA A 212 -10.88 14.11 6.74
C ALA A 212 -12.01 14.82 5.99
N VAL A 213 -11.64 15.71 5.09
CA VAL A 213 -12.56 16.38 4.16
C VAL A 213 -12.18 15.94 2.76
N LYS A 214 -13.13 15.31 2.06
CA LYS A 214 -12.92 14.81 0.71
C LYS A 214 -12.41 15.93 -0.19
N ASP A 215 -11.40 15.63 -0.99
CA ASP A 215 -10.73 16.52 -1.94
C ASP A 215 -10.09 17.79 -1.32
N ASP A 216 -9.94 17.85 0.00
CA ASP A 216 -9.33 18.98 0.70
C ASP A 216 -8.17 18.53 1.60
N ARG A 217 -8.45 17.84 2.72
CA ARG A 217 -7.40 17.53 3.69
C ARG A 217 -7.69 16.35 4.61
N ILE A 218 -6.62 15.83 5.24
CA ILE A 218 -6.66 14.93 6.40
C ILE A 218 -5.90 15.63 7.53
N VAL A 219 -6.43 15.60 8.75
CA VAL A 219 -5.86 16.25 9.93
C VAL A 219 -5.60 15.22 11.01
N PHE A 220 -4.42 15.30 11.62
CA PHE A 220 -3.98 14.43 12.69
C PHE A 220 -3.48 15.28 13.88
N GLU A 221 -3.59 14.73 15.08
CA GLU A 221 -2.95 15.24 16.29
C GLU A 221 -2.06 14.18 16.94
N ALA A 222 -1.07 14.61 17.70
CA ALA A 222 -0.20 13.71 18.44
C ALA A 222 -0.99 12.85 19.43
N ASN A 223 -0.57 11.60 19.60
CA ASN A 223 -1.05 10.71 20.66
C ASN A 223 -0.07 10.75 21.86
N PRO A 224 -0.31 11.54 22.90
CA PRO A 224 0.59 11.63 24.06
C PRO A 224 0.63 10.34 24.90
N ALA A 225 -0.37 9.46 24.73
CA ALA A 225 -0.42 8.16 25.41
C ALA A 225 0.30 7.04 24.65
N TYR A 226 0.94 7.36 23.51
CA TYR A 226 1.66 6.37 22.72
C TYR A 226 2.92 5.87 23.46
N THR A 227 3.03 4.55 23.58
CA THR A 227 4.13 3.88 24.30
C THR A 227 5.06 3.06 23.38
N GLY A 228 4.86 3.14 22.06
CA GLY A 228 5.64 2.40 21.07
C GLY A 228 6.99 3.05 20.72
N GLN A 229 7.66 2.48 19.73
CA GLN A 229 9.04 2.83 19.36
C GLN A 229 9.17 4.21 18.72
N TYR A 230 8.15 4.69 18.01
CA TYR A 230 8.20 5.91 17.21
C TYR A 230 7.11 6.92 17.64
N PRO A 231 7.30 7.62 18.78
CA PRO A 231 6.32 8.60 19.23
C PRO A 231 6.18 9.79 18.29
N ALA A 232 5.04 10.48 18.38
CA ALA A 232 4.82 11.72 17.65
C ALA A 232 5.87 12.76 18.05
N THR A 233 6.41 13.45 17.08
CA THR A 233 7.45 14.46 17.23
C THR A 233 6.91 15.88 17.04
N VAL A 234 5.72 16.03 16.45
CA VAL A 234 5.00 17.29 16.24
C VAL A 234 3.59 17.16 16.80
N GLU A 235 3.02 18.30 17.20
CA GLU A 235 1.69 18.32 17.81
C GLU A 235 0.58 18.01 16.80
N LYS A 236 0.75 18.44 15.54
CA LYS A 236 -0.28 18.34 14.51
C LYS A 236 0.32 18.03 13.13
N MET A 237 -0.44 17.29 12.33
CA MET A 237 -0.17 17.17 10.89
C MET A 237 -1.42 17.55 10.10
N THR A 238 -1.22 18.25 8.97
CA THR A 238 -2.27 18.52 7.99
C THR A 238 -1.79 18.10 6.62
N TRP A 239 -2.48 17.16 6.02
CA TRP A 239 -2.22 16.68 4.67
C TRP A 239 -3.23 17.27 3.71
N PHE A 240 -2.79 18.15 2.83
CA PHE A 240 -3.62 18.71 1.77
C PHE A 240 -3.68 17.75 0.59
N LEU A 241 -4.87 17.45 0.10
CA LEU A 241 -5.10 16.58 -1.05
C LEU A 241 -4.93 17.42 -2.34
N LEU A 242 -3.72 17.48 -2.85
CA LEU A 242 -3.31 18.29 -4.00
C LEU A 242 -3.13 17.38 -5.23
N SER A 243 -4.24 16.91 -5.80
CA SER A 243 -4.22 15.99 -6.94
C SER A 243 -3.70 16.65 -8.22
N ASP A 244 -3.85 17.98 -8.36
CA ASP A 244 -3.26 18.74 -9.46
C ASP A 244 -1.74 18.88 -9.27
N ASP A 245 -0.98 18.47 -10.27
CA ASP A 245 0.47 18.46 -10.25
C ASP A 245 1.06 19.86 -10.07
N ALA A 246 0.52 20.86 -10.77
CA ALA A 246 1.04 22.23 -10.73
C ALA A 246 0.77 22.89 -9.36
N ALA A 247 -0.43 22.69 -8.81
CA ALA A 247 -0.81 23.16 -7.48
C ALA A 247 0.07 22.54 -6.39
N ARG A 248 0.36 21.23 -6.50
CA ARG A 248 1.21 20.50 -5.55
C ARG A 248 2.64 21.01 -5.57
N VAL A 249 3.21 21.19 -6.77
CA VAL A 249 4.57 21.76 -6.95
C VAL A 249 4.63 23.20 -6.44
N ALA A 250 3.65 24.04 -6.75
CA ALA A 250 3.58 25.43 -6.27
C ALA A 250 3.49 25.52 -4.75
N ALA A 251 2.74 24.60 -4.11
CA ALA A 251 2.66 24.54 -2.64
C ALA A 251 4.02 24.23 -2.00
N GLN A 252 4.80 23.33 -2.60
CA GLN A 252 6.17 23.03 -2.14
C GLN A 252 7.11 24.22 -2.37
N GLU A 253 7.07 24.85 -3.54
CA GLU A 253 7.96 25.99 -3.88
C GLU A 253 7.71 27.23 -3.03
N SER A 254 6.45 27.49 -2.67
CA SER A 254 6.06 28.60 -1.80
C SER A 254 6.33 28.32 -0.32
N GLY A 255 6.66 27.07 0.05
CA GLY A 255 6.82 26.67 1.45
C GLY A 255 5.50 26.48 2.21
N ARG A 256 4.35 26.51 1.52
CA ARG A 256 3.03 26.20 2.12
C ARG A 256 3.01 24.78 2.70
N VAL A 257 3.69 23.85 2.06
CA VAL A 257 3.87 22.48 2.55
C VAL A 257 5.35 22.15 2.68
N GLN A 258 5.68 21.28 3.64
CA GLN A 258 7.07 20.89 3.90
C GLN A 258 7.49 19.65 3.11
N ALA A 259 6.54 18.86 2.61
CA ALA A 259 6.81 17.71 1.75
C ALA A 259 5.67 17.48 0.76
N ILE A 260 6.03 16.96 -0.42
CA ILE A 260 5.07 16.47 -1.42
C ILE A 260 5.52 15.12 -1.98
N GLU A 261 4.58 14.23 -2.22
CA GLU A 261 4.81 12.99 -2.97
C GLU A 261 4.53 13.16 -4.46
N ASN A 262 4.91 12.15 -5.25
CA ASN A 262 4.61 12.04 -6.67
C ASN A 262 4.93 13.35 -7.43
N VAL A 263 6.16 13.84 -7.22
CA VAL A 263 6.66 15.01 -7.95
C VAL A 263 6.65 14.70 -9.45
N PRO A 264 6.07 15.57 -10.30
CA PRO A 264 6.14 15.34 -11.74
C PRO A 264 7.61 15.28 -12.19
N TYR A 265 7.95 14.30 -13.03
CA TYR A 265 9.33 14.07 -13.44
C TYR A 265 9.98 15.29 -14.08
N LEU A 266 9.21 16.08 -14.85
CA LEU A 266 9.66 17.34 -15.44
C LEU A 266 10.02 18.41 -14.42
N ASP A 267 9.37 18.40 -13.26
CA ASP A 267 9.56 19.41 -12.22
C ASP A 267 10.68 19.06 -11.23
N ALA A 268 11.10 17.79 -11.18
CA ALA A 268 12.08 17.31 -10.21
C ALA A 268 13.39 18.11 -10.24
N ALA A 269 13.94 18.39 -11.43
CA ALA A 269 15.17 19.16 -11.60
C ALA A 269 15.00 20.63 -11.15
N ARG A 270 13.82 21.22 -11.38
CA ARG A 270 13.50 22.59 -10.96
C ARG A 270 13.36 22.69 -9.44
N LEU A 271 12.64 21.76 -8.83
CA LEU A 271 12.45 21.71 -7.37
C LEU A 271 13.74 21.47 -6.61
N LYS A 272 14.72 20.72 -7.15
CA LYS A 272 16.04 20.51 -6.52
C LYS A 272 16.80 21.81 -6.20
N ARG A 273 16.45 22.92 -6.83
CA ARG A 273 17.05 24.24 -6.52
C ARG A 273 16.55 24.83 -5.20
N LYS A 274 15.41 24.39 -4.69
CA LYS A 274 14.75 24.96 -3.50
C LYS A 274 14.46 23.93 -2.40
N ALA A 275 14.39 22.66 -2.74
CA ALA A 275 14.02 21.56 -1.87
C ALA A 275 14.92 20.34 -2.12
N SER A 276 15.00 19.43 -1.18
CA SER A 276 15.51 18.10 -1.43
C SER A 276 14.52 17.35 -2.33
N VAL A 277 15.02 16.68 -3.35
CA VAL A 277 14.21 15.84 -4.24
C VAL A 277 14.95 14.54 -4.48
N GLU A 278 14.32 13.43 -4.17
CA GLU A 278 14.88 12.12 -4.39
C GLU A 278 13.85 11.21 -5.09
N SER A 279 14.33 10.38 -6.00
CA SER A 279 13.52 9.37 -6.69
C SER A 279 13.96 7.99 -6.23
N VAL A 280 13.15 7.36 -5.38
CA VAL A 280 13.43 6.04 -4.83
C VAL A 280 12.87 4.96 -5.74
N GLN A 281 13.67 3.91 -6.02
CA GLN A 281 13.19 2.76 -6.76
C GLN A 281 12.06 2.09 -5.98
N SER A 282 10.93 1.85 -6.64
CA SER A 282 9.78 1.21 -6.05
C SER A 282 9.37 -0.05 -6.83
N PHE A 283 8.50 -0.84 -6.23
CA PHE A 283 7.78 -1.86 -6.96
C PHE A 283 6.83 -1.24 -8.00
N GLY A 284 6.32 -0.03 -7.71
CA GLY A 284 5.33 0.69 -8.51
C GLY A 284 5.57 0.56 -10.01
N LEU A 285 4.58 0.04 -10.73
CA LEU A 285 4.71 -0.35 -12.12
C LEU A 285 3.58 0.21 -13.00
N ILE A 286 3.79 0.14 -14.31
CA ILE A 286 2.71 0.07 -15.30
C ILE A 286 2.63 -1.37 -15.77
N PHE A 287 1.41 -1.88 -15.88
CA PHE A 287 1.15 -3.22 -16.39
C PHE A 287 0.15 -3.20 -17.56
N LEU A 288 0.27 -4.21 -18.41
CA LEU A 288 -0.82 -4.64 -19.28
C LEU A 288 -1.61 -5.74 -18.58
N MET A 289 -2.94 -5.64 -18.63
CA MET A 289 -3.85 -6.68 -18.19
C MET A 289 -4.84 -6.99 -19.29
N PHE A 290 -4.90 -8.24 -19.70
CA PHE A 290 -5.76 -8.71 -20.78
C PHE A 290 -7.00 -9.42 -20.25
N ASN A 291 -8.12 -9.30 -20.91
CA ASN A 291 -9.27 -10.17 -20.67
C ASN A 291 -9.02 -11.52 -21.36
N CYS A 292 -8.53 -12.49 -20.61
CA CYS A 292 -8.09 -13.78 -21.15
C CYS A 292 -9.23 -14.70 -21.61
N GLU A 293 -10.49 -14.37 -21.38
CA GLU A 293 -11.63 -15.08 -21.97
C GLU A 293 -12.06 -14.50 -23.32
N LYS A 294 -11.60 -13.29 -23.67
CA LYS A 294 -12.03 -12.58 -24.87
C LYS A 294 -11.06 -12.82 -26.04
N ALA A 295 -11.56 -13.36 -27.15
CA ALA A 295 -10.77 -13.52 -28.35
C ALA A 295 -10.41 -12.13 -28.96
N PRO A 296 -9.18 -11.94 -29.52
CA PRO A 296 -8.12 -12.93 -29.61
C PRO A 296 -7.15 -12.94 -28.40
N PHE A 297 -7.44 -12.18 -27.30
CA PHE A 297 -6.58 -12.06 -26.13
C PHE A 297 -6.55 -13.31 -25.25
N ASN A 298 -7.43 -14.30 -25.51
CA ASN A 298 -7.34 -15.65 -24.96
C ASN A 298 -6.12 -16.43 -25.49
N ASN A 299 -5.52 -16.01 -26.61
CA ASN A 299 -4.29 -16.57 -27.14
C ASN A 299 -3.07 -15.83 -26.57
N LYS A 300 -2.17 -16.54 -25.86
CA LYS A 300 -0.98 -15.94 -25.27
C LYS A 300 -0.03 -15.28 -26.30
N LYS A 301 0.04 -15.80 -27.53
CA LYS A 301 0.88 -15.20 -28.57
C LYS A 301 0.45 -13.78 -28.93
N VAL A 302 -0.86 -13.49 -28.87
CA VAL A 302 -1.39 -12.13 -29.05
C VAL A 302 -0.95 -11.22 -27.91
N ARG A 303 -1.05 -11.70 -26.67
CA ARG A 303 -0.61 -10.94 -25.49
C ARG A 303 0.89 -10.65 -25.50
N GLN A 304 1.69 -11.67 -25.83
CA GLN A 304 3.15 -11.55 -26.00
C GLN A 304 3.52 -10.59 -27.14
N ALA A 305 2.82 -10.68 -28.28
CA ALA A 305 3.04 -9.77 -29.41
C ALA A 305 2.88 -8.29 -28.98
N LEU A 306 1.82 -7.98 -28.23
CA LEU A 306 1.59 -6.62 -27.74
C LEU A 306 2.64 -6.18 -26.72
N GLN A 307 3.22 -7.09 -25.93
CA GLN A 307 4.35 -6.77 -25.04
C GLN A 307 5.63 -6.48 -25.85
N TYR A 308 6.02 -7.35 -26.82
CA TYR A 308 7.22 -7.14 -27.64
C TYR A 308 7.15 -5.89 -28.52
N ALA A 309 5.97 -5.39 -28.79
CA ALA A 309 5.78 -4.21 -29.64
C ALA A 309 5.99 -2.87 -28.92
N ILE A 310 6.23 -2.86 -27.62
CA ILE A 310 6.41 -1.62 -26.82
C ILE A 310 7.89 -1.29 -26.71
N ASP A 311 8.30 -0.11 -27.19
CA ASP A 311 9.63 0.45 -26.93
C ASP A 311 9.70 0.96 -25.48
N THR A 312 9.95 0.02 -24.56
CA THR A 312 10.00 0.31 -23.12
C THR A 312 11.13 1.25 -22.73
N GLN A 313 12.27 1.21 -23.42
CA GLN A 313 13.38 2.13 -23.16
C GLN A 313 13.02 3.55 -23.57
N LYS A 314 12.42 3.75 -24.74
CA LYS A 314 11.92 5.04 -25.19
C LYS A 314 10.85 5.59 -24.23
N LEU A 315 9.97 4.72 -23.73
CA LEU A 315 8.97 5.10 -22.72
C LEU A 315 9.65 5.62 -21.44
N VAL A 316 10.68 4.92 -20.94
CA VAL A 316 11.47 5.33 -19.78
C VAL A 316 12.15 6.69 -20.02
N ASP A 317 12.73 6.90 -21.18
CA ASP A 317 13.49 8.11 -21.47
C ASP A 317 12.58 9.35 -21.66
N VAL A 318 11.44 9.16 -22.33
CA VAL A 318 10.55 10.29 -22.71
C VAL A 318 9.54 10.64 -21.61
N VAL A 319 8.82 9.65 -21.07
CA VAL A 319 7.77 9.90 -20.08
C VAL A 319 8.34 9.99 -18.66
N PHE A 320 9.26 9.09 -18.34
CA PHE A 320 9.81 9.00 -16.98
C PHE A 320 11.14 9.74 -16.80
N LEU A 321 11.73 10.28 -17.87
CA LEU A 321 13.01 10.99 -17.83
C LEU A 321 14.10 10.23 -17.06
N GLY A 322 14.19 8.90 -17.31
CA GLY A 322 15.10 7.99 -16.63
C GLY A 322 14.67 7.56 -15.21
N ASN A 323 13.50 7.97 -14.74
CA ASN A 323 12.97 7.56 -13.42
C ASN A 323 12.10 6.30 -13.49
N ALA A 324 12.45 5.37 -14.35
CA ALA A 324 11.88 4.03 -14.44
C ALA A 324 12.92 3.06 -15.00
N LYS A 325 12.60 1.76 -14.98
CA LYS A 325 13.37 0.70 -15.64
C LYS A 325 12.42 -0.20 -16.40
N PRO A 326 12.77 -0.70 -17.61
CA PRO A 326 12.05 -1.78 -18.25
C PRO A 326 11.93 -2.99 -17.32
N ALA A 327 10.79 -3.64 -17.32
CA ALA A 327 10.58 -4.80 -16.47
C ALA A 327 11.32 -6.03 -17.02
N THR A 328 12.21 -6.60 -16.24
CA THR A 328 12.92 -7.85 -16.56
C THR A 328 12.42 -9.03 -15.72
N SER A 329 11.47 -8.76 -14.84
CA SER A 329 10.76 -9.72 -14.02
C SER A 329 9.48 -9.08 -13.47
N TYR A 330 8.72 -9.86 -12.70
CA TYR A 330 7.54 -9.38 -11.97
C TYR A 330 7.91 -8.32 -10.92
N VAL A 331 9.03 -8.48 -10.23
CA VAL A 331 9.57 -7.48 -9.28
C VAL A 331 10.77 -6.74 -9.89
N GLN A 332 11.03 -5.54 -9.39
CA GLN A 332 12.20 -4.75 -9.79
C GLN A 332 13.52 -5.41 -9.39
N ASP A 333 14.58 -5.12 -10.13
CA ASP A 333 15.91 -5.73 -9.98
C ASP A 333 16.60 -5.45 -8.63
N SER A 334 16.14 -4.44 -7.89
CA SER A 334 16.62 -4.13 -6.54
C SER A 334 15.87 -4.88 -5.42
N HIS A 335 14.84 -5.68 -5.76
CA HIS A 335 14.12 -6.45 -4.76
C HIS A 335 15.00 -7.60 -4.22
N PRO A 336 15.01 -7.89 -2.89
CA PRO A 336 15.84 -8.95 -2.30
C PRO A 336 15.63 -10.33 -2.93
N ASP A 337 14.39 -10.64 -3.33
CA ASP A 337 14.01 -11.91 -3.95
C ASP A 337 13.89 -11.82 -5.48
N TYR A 338 14.57 -10.86 -6.10
CA TYR A 338 14.58 -10.74 -7.55
C TYR A 338 15.14 -11.99 -8.23
N VAL A 339 14.37 -12.50 -9.19
CA VAL A 339 14.80 -13.53 -10.15
C VAL A 339 14.43 -13.01 -11.54
N LYS A 340 15.40 -12.92 -12.42
CA LYS A 340 15.12 -12.52 -13.81
C LYS A 340 14.18 -13.54 -14.45
N ALA A 341 13.11 -13.09 -15.08
CA ALA A 341 12.19 -13.97 -15.78
C ALA A 341 12.85 -14.61 -17.01
N SER A 342 12.44 -15.83 -17.35
CA SER A 342 12.90 -16.52 -18.57
C SER A 342 12.44 -15.82 -19.86
N THR A 343 11.27 -15.17 -19.81
CA THR A 343 10.75 -14.35 -20.89
C THR A 343 10.83 -12.87 -20.51
N VAL A 344 11.67 -12.11 -21.22
CA VAL A 344 11.80 -10.67 -21.13
C VAL A 344 11.30 -10.06 -22.43
N TYR A 345 10.49 -9.03 -22.34
CA TYR A 345 9.85 -8.37 -23.48
C TYR A 345 10.69 -7.18 -23.95
N ASP A 346 11.87 -7.48 -24.53
CA ASP A 346 12.66 -6.47 -25.22
C ASP A 346 11.93 -6.03 -26.50
N PHE A 347 12.04 -4.76 -26.87
CA PHE A 347 11.37 -4.20 -28.04
C PHE A 347 11.75 -4.92 -29.33
N ASP A 348 10.80 -5.66 -29.90
CA ASP A 348 10.97 -6.41 -31.17
C ASP A 348 9.66 -6.42 -31.98
N PRO A 349 9.39 -5.36 -32.75
CA PRO A 349 8.17 -5.26 -33.54
C PRO A 349 8.08 -6.32 -34.66
N LYS A 350 9.23 -6.89 -35.11
CA LYS A 350 9.22 -7.99 -36.08
C LYS A 350 8.73 -9.29 -35.44
N LYS A 351 9.20 -9.59 -34.24
CA LYS A 351 8.71 -10.72 -33.45
C LYS A 351 7.23 -10.55 -33.10
N ALA A 352 6.81 -9.32 -32.73
CA ALA A 352 5.41 -9.03 -32.47
C ALA A 352 4.52 -9.36 -33.70
N ALA A 353 4.89 -8.89 -34.88
CA ALA A 353 4.15 -9.19 -36.10
C ALA A 353 4.15 -10.70 -36.44
N ALA A 354 5.27 -11.40 -36.23
CA ALA A 354 5.36 -12.84 -36.42
C ALA A 354 4.42 -13.62 -35.49
N LEU A 355 4.36 -13.24 -34.18
CA LEU A 355 3.49 -13.87 -33.22
C LEU A 355 1.99 -13.66 -33.54
N LEU A 356 1.59 -12.46 -34.02
CA LEU A 356 0.21 -12.23 -34.46
C LEU A 356 -0.13 -13.13 -35.65
N LYS A 357 0.77 -13.25 -36.63
CA LYS A 357 0.59 -14.15 -37.79
C LYS A 357 0.49 -15.61 -37.35
N GLU A 358 1.35 -16.07 -36.44
CA GLU A 358 1.29 -17.41 -35.86
C GLU A 358 0.00 -17.67 -35.08
N ALA A 359 -0.58 -16.63 -34.50
CA ALA A 359 -1.88 -16.67 -33.84
C ALA A 359 -3.07 -16.65 -34.80
N GLY A 360 -2.82 -16.51 -36.12
CA GLY A 360 -3.88 -16.37 -37.11
C GLY A 360 -4.60 -15.03 -37.09
N VAL A 361 -3.92 -13.97 -36.62
CA VAL A 361 -4.51 -12.62 -36.42
C VAL A 361 -3.89 -11.67 -37.45
N ASP A 362 -4.54 -11.52 -38.58
CA ASP A 362 -4.13 -10.59 -39.64
C ASP A 362 -4.63 -9.16 -39.41
N LYS A 363 -5.74 -9.02 -38.69
CA LYS A 363 -6.31 -7.73 -38.29
C LYS A 363 -6.67 -7.75 -36.80
N LEU A 364 -6.24 -6.74 -36.08
CA LEU A 364 -6.50 -6.57 -34.65
C LEU A 364 -6.95 -5.12 -34.39
N GLU A 365 -8.25 -4.94 -34.19
CA GLU A 365 -8.83 -3.65 -33.83
C GLU A 365 -9.48 -3.75 -32.47
N PHE A 366 -9.06 -2.89 -31.52
CA PHE A 366 -9.57 -2.91 -30.15
C PHE A 366 -9.41 -1.57 -29.44
N THR A 367 -10.08 -1.46 -28.29
CA THR A 367 -10.00 -0.28 -27.42
C THR A 367 -9.39 -0.66 -26.08
N THR A 368 -8.29 -0.02 -25.69
CA THR A 368 -7.75 -0.15 -24.36
C THR A 368 -8.54 0.71 -23.36
N ARG A 369 -8.48 0.33 -22.09
CA ARG A 369 -8.84 1.19 -20.97
C ARG A 369 -7.59 1.59 -20.22
N SER A 370 -7.57 2.79 -19.64
CA SER A 370 -6.47 3.22 -18.77
C SER A 370 -6.97 4.07 -17.61
N THR A 371 -6.13 4.20 -16.56
CA THR A 371 -6.34 5.25 -15.56
C THR A 371 -6.01 6.61 -16.15
N ALA A 372 -6.66 7.67 -15.62
CA ALA A 372 -6.53 9.03 -16.14
C ALA A 372 -5.38 9.85 -15.52
N HIS A 373 -4.46 9.23 -14.78
CA HIS A 373 -3.26 9.93 -14.31
C HIS A 373 -2.41 10.36 -15.49
N LYS A 374 -1.97 11.62 -15.51
CA LYS A 374 -1.27 12.20 -16.66
C LYS A 374 -0.12 11.33 -17.18
N TRP A 375 0.78 10.89 -16.32
CA TRP A 375 1.92 10.05 -16.71
C TRP A 375 1.50 8.67 -17.25
N VAL A 376 0.33 8.15 -16.87
CA VAL A 376 -0.23 6.93 -17.48
C VAL A 376 -0.79 7.24 -18.85
N VAL A 377 -1.52 8.33 -19.01
CA VAL A 377 -2.07 8.76 -20.31
C VAL A 377 -0.94 9.03 -21.31
N ASP A 378 0.13 9.72 -20.89
CA ASP A 378 1.31 9.97 -21.71
C ASP A 378 1.99 8.64 -22.12
N SER A 379 2.09 7.69 -21.20
CA SER A 379 2.62 6.33 -21.49
C SER A 379 1.75 5.58 -22.50
N VAL A 380 0.44 5.64 -22.32
CA VAL A 380 -0.53 4.98 -23.21
C VAL A 380 -0.42 5.52 -24.63
N GLN A 381 -0.28 6.83 -24.80
CA GLN A 381 -0.11 7.42 -26.15
C GLN A 381 1.07 6.81 -26.90
N MET A 382 2.23 6.69 -26.22
CA MET A 382 3.42 6.06 -26.82
C MET A 382 3.22 4.58 -27.13
N ILE A 383 2.57 3.83 -26.22
CA ILE A 383 2.27 2.42 -26.40
C ILE A 383 1.34 2.23 -27.62
N LEU A 384 0.32 3.05 -27.74
CA LEU A 384 -0.61 2.99 -28.89
C LEU A 384 0.09 3.37 -30.21
N GLU A 385 0.99 4.36 -30.18
CA GLU A 385 1.82 4.68 -31.36
C GLU A 385 2.62 3.46 -31.83
N ASP A 386 3.24 2.73 -30.91
CA ASP A 386 4.05 1.56 -31.26
C ASP A 386 3.17 0.41 -31.77
N TRP A 387 2.04 0.15 -31.13
CA TRP A 387 1.11 -0.89 -31.58
C TRP A 387 0.49 -0.58 -32.95
N ASN A 388 0.13 0.68 -33.21
CA ASN A 388 -0.45 1.10 -34.51
C ASN A 388 0.57 1.09 -35.67
N LYS A 389 1.87 0.92 -35.39
CA LYS A 389 2.90 0.66 -36.45
C LYS A 389 2.91 -0.79 -36.94
N ILE A 390 2.30 -1.72 -36.18
CA ILE A 390 2.21 -3.12 -36.63
C ILE A 390 1.16 -3.21 -37.75
N PRO A 391 1.48 -3.79 -38.90
CA PRO A 391 0.51 -3.95 -39.99
C PRO A 391 -0.77 -4.67 -39.50
N GLY A 392 -1.92 -4.10 -39.81
CA GLY A 392 -3.22 -4.68 -39.45
C GLY A 392 -3.68 -4.40 -38.00
N VAL A 393 -2.89 -3.73 -37.17
CA VAL A 393 -3.25 -3.37 -35.83
C VAL A 393 -3.80 -1.94 -35.76
N LYS A 394 -4.95 -1.74 -35.10
CA LYS A 394 -5.54 -0.45 -34.85
C LYS A 394 -6.09 -0.38 -33.43
N VAL A 395 -5.54 0.51 -32.62
CA VAL A 395 -5.85 0.62 -31.20
C VAL A 395 -6.26 2.03 -30.83
N THR A 396 -7.30 2.15 -30.00
CA THR A 396 -7.74 3.39 -29.35
C THR A 396 -7.72 3.22 -27.85
N ASN A 397 -7.89 4.31 -27.07
CA ASN A 397 -7.93 4.27 -25.61
C ASN A 397 -9.07 5.08 -25.02
N ILE A 398 -9.62 4.59 -23.91
CA ILE A 398 -10.55 5.31 -23.04
C ILE A 398 -9.87 5.44 -21.66
N ALA A 399 -9.49 6.68 -21.32
CA ALA A 399 -8.96 6.99 -19.99
C ALA A 399 -10.10 7.31 -19.01
N SER A 400 -10.01 6.79 -17.79
CA SER A 400 -11.02 6.99 -16.74
C SER A 400 -10.36 7.09 -15.36
N GLN A 401 -11.00 7.84 -14.45
CA GLN A 401 -10.59 7.85 -13.03
C GLN A 401 -10.91 6.53 -12.31
N SER A 402 -11.85 5.75 -12.82
CA SER A 402 -12.32 4.49 -12.21
C SER A 402 -12.51 3.38 -13.24
N PRO A 403 -11.49 2.99 -14.03
CA PRO A 403 -11.64 2.04 -15.13
C PRO A 403 -12.17 0.67 -14.68
N TYR A 404 -11.92 0.29 -13.43
CA TYR A 404 -12.43 -0.95 -12.86
C TYR A 404 -13.95 -0.93 -12.75
N ASN A 405 -14.53 0.13 -12.17
CA ASN A 405 -15.97 0.32 -12.05
C ASN A 405 -16.63 0.55 -13.41
N ASP A 406 -15.93 1.25 -14.33
CA ASP A 406 -16.45 1.65 -15.63
C ASP A 406 -16.50 0.50 -16.66
N GLY A 407 -16.03 -0.69 -16.29
CA GLY A 407 -16.16 -1.83 -17.19
C GLY A 407 -15.27 -3.03 -16.88
N VAL A 408 -14.08 -2.85 -16.29
CA VAL A 408 -13.14 -3.97 -16.07
C VAL A 408 -13.75 -5.02 -15.16
N ASP A 409 -14.36 -4.63 -14.06
CA ASP A 409 -15.00 -5.55 -13.10
C ASP A 409 -16.22 -6.29 -13.69
N ALA A 410 -16.87 -5.69 -14.70
CA ALA A 410 -17.95 -6.32 -15.45
C ALA A 410 -17.44 -7.19 -16.63
N GLY A 411 -16.13 -7.17 -16.94
CA GLY A 411 -15.54 -7.87 -18.09
C GLY A 411 -15.70 -7.13 -19.41
N ASN A 412 -16.16 -5.88 -19.39
CA ASN A 412 -16.36 -5.03 -20.57
C ASN A 412 -15.08 -4.29 -20.95
N PHE A 413 -14.03 -5.03 -21.22
CA PHE A 413 -12.74 -4.53 -21.68
C PHE A 413 -11.99 -5.61 -22.47
N GLU A 414 -11.02 -5.19 -23.25
CA GLU A 414 -10.04 -6.05 -23.92
C GLU A 414 -8.69 -6.00 -23.21
N VAL A 415 -8.15 -4.80 -23.08
CA VAL A 415 -6.86 -4.53 -22.46
C VAL A 415 -6.98 -3.36 -21.51
N LEU A 416 -6.44 -3.49 -20.31
CA LEU A 416 -6.25 -2.41 -19.36
C LEU A 416 -4.77 -2.07 -19.24
N ILE A 417 -4.45 -0.77 -19.32
CA ILE A 417 -3.12 -0.22 -19.03
C ILE A 417 -3.25 0.62 -17.77
N ALA A 418 -2.64 0.18 -16.69
CA ALA A 418 -2.84 0.82 -15.39
C ALA A 418 -1.57 0.75 -14.51
N PRO A 419 -1.46 1.64 -13.54
CA PRO A 419 -0.44 1.54 -12.50
C PRO A 419 -0.83 0.55 -11.41
N GLY A 420 0.14 0.09 -10.63
CA GLY A 420 -0.09 -0.69 -9.44
C GLY A 420 1.12 -0.69 -8.51
N ASP A 421 0.86 -0.84 -7.22
CA ASP A 421 1.91 -0.94 -6.21
C ASP A 421 1.42 -1.76 -5.00
N PRO A 422 1.42 -3.10 -5.09
CA PRO A 422 1.03 -3.95 -3.96
C PRO A 422 2.05 -3.91 -2.81
N SER A 423 3.25 -3.35 -3.01
CA SER A 423 4.24 -3.25 -1.94
C SER A 423 3.82 -2.34 -0.78
N VAL A 424 2.74 -1.56 -0.95
CA VAL A 424 2.12 -0.81 0.15
C VAL A 424 1.58 -1.72 1.25
N PHE A 425 1.20 -2.96 0.93
CA PHE A 425 0.70 -3.95 1.90
C PHE A 425 1.81 -4.73 2.59
N GLY A 426 2.91 -4.99 1.91
CA GLY A 426 4.04 -5.76 2.40
C GLY A 426 5.13 -5.87 1.35
N ASN A 427 6.29 -6.43 1.71
CA ASN A 427 7.44 -6.48 0.81
C ASN A 427 7.91 -7.90 0.49
N ASP A 428 7.27 -8.93 1.02
CA ASP A 428 7.63 -10.31 0.67
C ASP A 428 7.05 -10.70 -0.69
N LEU A 429 7.80 -11.50 -1.43
CA LEU A 429 7.43 -11.85 -2.82
C LEU A 429 6.14 -12.66 -2.93
N ASP A 430 5.81 -13.49 -1.92
CA ASP A 430 4.55 -14.21 -1.92
C ASP A 430 3.35 -13.26 -1.81
N LEU A 431 3.43 -12.23 -0.96
CA LEU A 431 2.40 -11.20 -0.84
C LEU A 431 2.23 -10.46 -2.17
N LEU A 432 3.34 -10.02 -2.79
CA LEU A 432 3.33 -9.29 -4.04
C LEU A 432 2.68 -10.09 -5.17
N LEU A 433 3.01 -11.39 -5.28
CA LEU A 433 2.41 -12.30 -6.25
C LEU A 433 0.94 -12.60 -5.88
N SER A 434 0.66 -12.85 -4.61
CA SER A 434 -0.69 -13.18 -4.13
C SER A 434 -1.69 -12.08 -4.42
N TRP A 435 -1.29 -10.79 -4.36
CA TRP A 435 -2.19 -9.68 -4.64
C TRP A 435 -2.87 -9.79 -6.01
N TRP A 436 -2.12 -10.14 -7.05
CA TRP A 436 -2.67 -10.21 -8.41
C TRP A 436 -3.00 -11.62 -8.87
N TYR A 437 -2.34 -12.65 -8.35
CA TYR A 437 -2.48 -14.01 -8.87
C TYR A 437 -3.21 -14.98 -7.94
N ARG A 438 -3.67 -14.51 -6.77
CA ARG A 438 -4.55 -15.29 -5.88
C ARG A 438 -5.92 -14.65 -5.74
N GLY A 439 -6.84 -15.39 -5.12
CA GLY A 439 -8.19 -14.94 -4.80
C GLY A 439 -9.09 -14.78 -6.02
N ASP A 440 -10.25 -14.16 -5.79
CA ASP A 440 -11.34 -14.13 -6.78
C ASP A 440 -11.37 -12.83 -7.59
N VAL A 441 -10.79 -11.73 -7.06
CA VAL A 441 -10.92 -10.42 -7.69
C VAL A 441 -10.09 -10.33 -8.96
N TRP A 442 -8.80 -10.56 -8.87
CA TRP A 442 -7.91 -10.36 -10.01
C TRP A 442 -7.99 -11.49 -11.03
N PRO A 443 -7.60 -12.74 -10.70
CA PRO A 443 -7.50 -13.80 -11.70
C PRO A 443 -8.84 -14.31 -12.22
N LYS A 444 -9.90 -14.26 -11.40
CA LYS A 444 -11.23 -14.74 -11.80
C LYS A 444 -12.09 -13.63 -12.41
N LYS A 445 -12.23 -12.50 -11.69
CA LYS A 445 -13.18 -11.45 -12.09
C LYS A 445 -12.59 -10.50 -13.12
N ARG A 446 -11.32 -10.08 -12.96
CA ARG A 446 -10.69 -9.04 -13.79
C ARG A 446 -10.05 -9.65 -15.03
N PHE A 447 -8.84 -10.21 -14.93
CA PHE A 447 -8.16 -10.71 -16.14
C PHE A 447 -8.55 -12.13 -16.55
N ARG A 448 -9.41 -12.83 -15.81
CA ARG A 448 -10.12 -14.05 -16.21
C ARG A 448 -9.20 -15.17 -16.71
N TRP A 449 -8.11 -15.38 -16.00
CA TRP A 449 -7.08 -16.37 -16.32
C TRP A 449 -7.17 -17.63 -15.45
N SER A 450 -8.04 -17.63 -14.41
CA SER A 450 -8.10 -18.67 -13.39
C SER A 450 -8.52 -20.06 -13.87
N ASN A 451 -9.12 -20.16 -15.07
CA ASN A 451 -9.57 -21.44 -15.64
C ASN A 451 -8.48 -22.11 -16.52
N THR A 452 -7.21 -21.76 -16.35
CA THR A 452 -6.09 -22.30 -17.14
C THR A 452 -5.24 -23.26 -16.31
N PRO A 453 -4.60 -24.27 -16.95
CA PRO A 453 -3.63 -25.15 -16.28
C PRO A 453 -2.45 -24.38 -15.70
N GLU A 454 -2.01 -23.33 -16.38
CA GLU A 454 -0.90 -22.46 -15.97
C GLU A 454 -1.22 -21.72 -14.67
N TYR A 455 -2.46 -21.24 -14.52
CA TYR A 455 -2.92 -20.67 -13.24
C TYR A 455 -2.86 -21.69 -12.11
N ALA A 456 -3.37 -22.91 -12.35
CA ALA A 456 -3.35 -23.99 -11.37
C ALA A 456 -1.92 -24.34 -10.93
N GLU A 457 -0.98 -24.35 -11.88
CA GLU A 457 0.43 -24.58 -11.60
C GLU A 457 1.06 -23.45 -10.80
N VAL A 458 0.75 -22.17 -11.12
CA VAL A 458 1.18 -21.02 -10.33
C VAL A 458 0.68 -21.14 -8.88
N GLN A 459 -0.59 -21.55 -8.65
CA GLN A 459 -1.11 -21.75 -7.29
C GLN A 459 -0.28 -22.78 -6.51
N LYS A 460 0.03 -23.93 -7.11
CA LYS A 460 0.87 -24.97 -6.49
C LYS A 460 2.28 -24.46 -6.16
N LEU A 461 2.88 -23.70 -7.07
CA LEU A 461 4.21 -23.12 -6.84
C LEU A 461 4.20 -22.09 -5.71
N LEU A 462 3.18 -21.23 -5.64
CA LEU A 462 3.04 -20.28 -4.55
C LEU A 462 2.86 -20.99 -3.21
N ASP A 463 2.06 -22.06 -3.14
CA ASP A 463 1.89 -22.86 -1.93
C ASP A 463 3.19 -23.57 -1.52
N ALA A 464 3.93 -24.12 -2.49
CA ALA A 464 5.21 -24.78 -2.23
C ALA A 464 6.28 -23.81 -1.74
N ALA A 465 6.33 -22.59 -2.29
CA ALA A 465 7.32 -21.60 -1.93
C ALA A 465 7.22 -21.16 -0.46
N VAL A 466 6.00 -20.94 0.04
CA VAL A 466 5.81 -20.54 1.46
C VAL A 466 6.04 -21.70 2.44
N ALA A 467 6.02 -22.94 1.97
CA ALA A 467 6.34 -24.14 2.74
C ALA A 467 7.83 -24.55 2.62
N ALA A 468 8.62 -23.82 1.84
CA ALA A 468 10.04 -24.13 1.62
C ALA A 468 10.84 -24.02 2.92
N LYS A 469 11.89 -24.84 3.05
CA LYS A 469 12.72 -24.91 4.26
C LYS A 469 13.73 -23.78 4.35
N THR A 470 14.08 -23.18 3.22
CA THR A 470 15.07 -22.10 3.16
C THR A 470 14.59 -20.96 2.25
N PRO A 471 15.05 -19.72 2.47
CA PRO A 471 14.76 -18.59 1.57
C PRO A 471 15.27 -18.83 0.13
N ALA A 472 16.38 -19.54 -0.04
CA ALA A 472 16.93 -19.86 -1.36
C ALA A 472 16.01 -20.81 -2.14
N GLU A 473 15.49 -21.86 -1.48
CA GLU A 473 14.51 -22.78 -2.05
C GLU A 473 13.20 -22.04 -2.42
N ALA A 474 12.68 -21.22 -1.51
CA ALA A 474 11.50 -20.39 -1.77
C ALA A 474 11.69 -19.51 -3.01
N ARG A 475 12.84 -18.83 -3.12
CA ARG A 475 13.16 -17.96 -4.27
C ARG A 475 13.22 -18.75 -5.58
N GLU A 476 13.79 -19.95 -5.59
CA GLU A 476 13.79 -20.81 -6.79
C GLU A 476 12.37 -21.18 -7.22
N ILE A 477 11.50 -21.54 -6.27
CA ILE A 477 10.11 -21.91 -6.55
C ILE A 477 9.31 -20.71 -7.04
N TRP A 478 9.45 -19.53 -6.41
CA TRP A 478 8.83 -18.29 -6.93
C TRP A 478 9.33 -17.95 -8.33
N GLY A 479 10.63 -18.20 -8.63
CA GLY A 479 11.18 -18.01 -9.97
C GLY A 479 10.46 -18.84 -11.03
N LYS A 480 10.08 -20.08 -10.71
CA LYS A 480 9.27 -20.93 -11.61
C LYS A 480 7.86 -20.33 -11.83
N ALA A 481 7.22 -19.83 -10.78
CA ALA A 481 5.92 -19.15 -10.89
C ALA A 481 6.03 -17.87 -11.74
N ILE A 482 7.06 -17.05 -11.52
CA ILE A 482 7.32 -15.83 -12.28
C ILE A 482 7.54 -16.14 -13.76
N ASN A 483 8.24 -17.24 -14.10
CA ASN A 483 8.46 -17.66 -15.48
C ASN A 483 7.15 -17.99 -16.20
N ILE A 484 6.22 -18.70 -15.54
CA ILE A 484 4.90 -18.97 -16.10
C ILE A 484 4.11 -17.66 -16.28
N ILE A 485 4.12 -16.79 -15.28
CA ILE A 485 3.45 -15.49 -15.32
C ILE A 485 3.97 -14.62 -16.47
N ALA A 486 5.29 -14.57 -16.64
CA ALA A 486 5.92 -13.83 -17.74
C ALA A 486 5.56 -14.41 -19.11
N GLU A 487 5.61 -15.75 -19.26
CA GLU A 487 5.26 -16.44 -20.50
C GLU A 487 3.78 -16.24 -20.87
N GLU A 488 2.87 -16.30 -19.90
CA GLU A 488 1.45 -16.13 -20.14
C GLU A 488 1.03 -14.68 -20.39
N ALA A 489 1.73 -13.72 -19.80
CA ALA A 489 1.48 -12.28 -19.94
C ALA A 489 0.00 -11.86 -19.75
N ALA A 490 -0.75 -12.58 -18.91
CA ALA A 490 -2.18 -12.29 -18.67
C ALA A 490 -2.37 -10.93 -17.94
N LEU A 491 -1.57 -10.70 -16.92
CA LEU A 491 -1.25 -9.43 -16.30
C LEU A 491 0.27 -9.40 -16.15
N TYR A 492 0.96 -8.42 -16.72
CA TYR A 492 2.42 -8.37 -16.62
C TYR A 492 2.95 -6.93 -16.66
N PRO A 493 3.99 -6.59 -15.88
CA PRO A 493 4.58 -5.27 -15.88
C PRO A 493 5.29 -4.93 -17.20
N ILE A 494 5.24 -3.64 -17.57
CA ILE A 494 6.01 -3.06 -18.66
C ILE A 494 7.28 -2.41 -18.10
N ILE A 495 7.11 -1.64 -17.03
CA ILE A 495 8.17 -0.90 -16.33
C ILE A 495 7.99 -0.94 -14.84
N HIS A 496 9.08 -0.73 -14.11
CA HIS A 496 9.08 -0.36 -12.69
C HIS A 496 9.57 1.08 -12.53
N ARG A 497 8.77 1.93 -11.90
CA ARG A 497 9.09 3.36 -11.76
C ARG A 497 9.80 3.68 -10.46
N LYS A 498 10.55 4.78 -10.44
CA LYS A 498 11.00 5.43 -9.22
C LYS A 498 9.96 6.45 -8.77
N LEU A 499 9.83 6.62 -7.47
CA LEU A 499 8.88 7.56 -6.87
C LEU A 499 9.61 8.83 -6.45
N PRO A 500 9.43 9.96 -7.18
CA PRO A 500 10.05 11.22 -6.80
C PRO A 500 9.22 11.88 -5.69
N THR A 501 9.92 12.23 -4.61
CA THR A 501 9.41 12.94 -3.44
C THR A 501 10.23 14.19 -3.21
N ALA A 502 9.60 15.30 -2.86
CA ALA A 502 10.29 16.55 -2.52
C ALA A 502 9.97 16.97 -1.08
N TRP A 503 10.97 17.49 -0.37
CA TRP A 503 10.78 18.00 0.98
C TRP A 503 11.76 19.13 1.32
N SER A 504 11.40 19.94 2.30
CA SER A 504 12.25 20.99 2.84
C SER A 504 13.16 20.44 3.95
N ASN A 505 14.42 20.16 3.64
CA ASN A 505 15.41 19.77 4.63
C ASN A 505 15.76 20.87 5.65
N LYS A 506 15.34 22.12 5.38
CA LYS A 506 15.44 23.24 6.33
C LYS A 506 14.32 23.22 7.37
N ALA A 507 13.19 22.60 7.04
CA ALA A 507 12.01 22.57 7.89
C ALA A 507 11.78 21.21 8.55
N LEU A 508 12.22 20.12 7.93
CA LEU A 508 12.06 18.76 8.40
C LEU A 508 13.40 18.12 8.75
N GLU A 509 13.42 17.37 9.85
CA GLU A 509 14.53 16.49 10.25
C GLU A 509 14.06 15.05 10.24
N GLY A 510 14.90 14.13 9.74
CA GLY A 510 14.59 12.70 9.70
C GLY A 510 13.65 12.26 8.58
N PHE A 511 13.16 13.17 7.73
CA PHE A 511 12.29 12.79 6.61
C PHE A 511 13.03 11.91 5.59
N GLN A 512 12.40 10.82 5.19
CA GLN A 512 12.90 9.89 4.17
C GLN A 512 11.80 9.62 3.14
N PRO A 513 12.11 9.68 1.84
CA PRO A 513 11.18 9.29 0.79
C PRO A 513 10.92 7.78 0.85
N LEU A 514 9.70 7.37 0.50
CA LEU A 514 9.29 5.97 0.58
C LEU A 514 9.54 5.23 -0.74
N PRO A 515 9.89 3.94 -0.69
CA PRO A 515 9.90 3.06 -1.85
C PRO A 515 8.49 2.58 -2.25
N THR A 516 7.46 3.09 -1.61
CA THR A 516 6.05 2.81 -1.87
C THR A 516 5.28 4.11 -2.10
N THR A 517 4.11 4.02 -2.72
CA THR A 517 3.18 5.16 -2.82
C THR A 517 2.80 5.67 -1.42
N GLY A 518 2.72 6.98 -1.27
CA GLY A 518 2.43 7.66 0.00
C GLY A 518 3.64 8.32 0.63
N MET A 519 3.43 8.95 1.77
CA MET A 519 4.47 9.55 2.62
C MET A 519 4.32 9.07 4.06
N SER A 520 5.41 9.14 4.82
CA SER A 520 5.39 8.91 6.27
C SER A 520 6.15 9.99 7.00
N PHE A 521 5.61 10.36 8.15
CA PHE A 521 6.21 11.29 9.10
C PHE A 521 6.52 10.62 10.44
N ILE A 522 6.58 9.28 10.45
CA ILE A 522 7.05 8.50 11.60
C ILE A 522 8.52 8.84 11.86
N GLY A 523 8.82 9.35 13.05
CA GLY A 523 10.17 9.77 13.43
C GLY A 523 10.66 11.08 12.78
N VAL A 524 9.77 11.84 12.12
CA VAL A 524 10.10 13.11 11.46
C VAL A 524 9.72 14.29 12.36
N SER A 525 10.66 15.18 12.61
CA SER A 525 10.44 16.40 13.41
C SER A 525 10.51 17.69 12.59
N ARG A 526 9.94 18.75 13.17
CA ARG A 526 10.14 20.14 12.69
C ARG A 526 11.46 20.67 13.24
N LYS A 527 12.21 21.37 12.38
CA LYS A 527 13.41 22.15 12.77
C LYS A 527 13.01 23.50 13.28
#